data_c37b1b48c9b1e9320e10a69c93e7c1cc
#
_entry.id   c37b1b48c9b1e9320e10a69c93e7c1cc
#
_cell.length_a   1.000
_cell.length_b   1.000
_cell.length_c   1.000
_cell.angle_alpha   90.00
_cell.angle_beta   90.00
_cell.angle_gamma   90.00
#
_symmetry.space_group_name_H-M   'P 1'
#
loop_
_entity.id
_entity.type
_entity.pdbx_description
1 polymer ?
#
loop_
_entity_poly.entity_id
_entity_poly.type
_entity_poly.pdbx_seq_one_letter_code
_entity_poly.pdbx_strand_id
1 'polypeptide(L)'
;MKRIVTWISVLLLAAGLLGGCASKTAAREGESLPKIIVGSDSYPPYVYLDNNGDPIGIDVDIAEEAFRRMGYQAVFKTIDWEQKNNLLESGEIDCVWGCFSMAGREQQYQWAGPYMLSRQVIAVNANSGIYTWDDLAGKTVAVQSTGKPEELFLSGKDSGFPDFAEVISVEERGVQYAALDCGYVDAIAAHEMTIRQYIEDYESNFRVLEKPVLVTGIGVAFDKQDERGLAQQLTDVFKQMRQDGTMKEIVGRYLDDPETFLEVNELEQ
;
A
#
# COMPACT_ATOMS: atom_id res chain seq x y z
N MET A 1 22.13 -84.36 -34.16
CA MET A 1 20.78 -84.51 -34.75
C MET A 1 19.83 -83.53 -34.05
N LYS A 2 19.29 -82.59 -34.85
CA LYS A 2 17.96 -81.98 -34.78
C LYS A 2 17.54 -81.27 -33.50
N ARG A 3 17.61 -79.96 -33.55
CA ARG A 3 16.43 -79.00 -33.57
C ARG A 3 15.57 -79.08 -32.34
N ILE A 4 15.63 -77.99 -31.52
CA ILE A 4 14.46 -77.21 -31.18
C ILE A 4 14.98 -75.83 -30.78
N VAL A 5 14.92 -74.93 -31.75
CA VAL A 5 15.00 -73.49 -31.62
C VAL A 5 13.55 -72.99 -31.66
N THR A 6 13.29 -71.87 -31.00
CA THR A 6 12.10 -71.06 -31.15
C THR A 6 10.93 -71.37 -30.20
N TRP A 7 10.74 -70.45 -29.29
CA TRP A 7 9.47 -69.79 -28.87
C TRP A 7 9.66 -69.12 -27.49
N ILE A 8 10.51 -68.10 -27.40
CA ILE A 8 10.47 -67.15 -26.32
C ILE A 8 10.80 -65.73 -26.91
N SER A 9 9.88 -65.15 -27.60
CA SER A 9 10.02 -63.82 -28.10
C SER A 9 8.66 -63.31 -28.56
N VAL A 10 7.69 -63.11 -27.70
CA VAL A 10 6.49 -62.26 -27.90
C VAL A 10 5.74 -62.20 -26.57
N LEU A 11 6.26 -61.49 -25.58
CA LEU A 11 5.46 -61.08 -24.40
C LEU A 11 6.19 -60.02 -23.58
N LEU A 12 6.64 -58.96 -24.25
CA LEU A 12 7.24 -57.76 -23.60
C LEU A 12 6.94 -56.52 -24.42
N LEU A 13 5.69 -56.28 -24.73
CA LEU A 13 5.27 -55.05 -25.42
C LEU A 13 3.80 -54.71 -25.11
N ALA A 14 3.45 -54.54 -23.83
CA ALA A 14 2.14 -53.96 -23.43
C ALA A 14 2.14 -53.50 -21.96
N ALA A 15 3.15 -52.74 -21.51
CA ALA A 15 3.10 -52.08 -20.20
C ALA A 15 3.87 -50.75 -20.22
N GLY A 16 3.50 -49.86 -21.11
CA GLY A 16 4.21 -48.56 -21.28
C GLY A 16 3.35 -47.44 -21.80
N LEU A 17 2.12 -47.27 -21.31
CA LEU A 17 1.28 -46.12 -21.70
C LEU A 17 0.25 -45.78 -20.60
N LEU A 18 0.73 -45.50 -19.38
CA LEU A 18 -0.07 -44.79 -18.34
C LEU A 18 0.90 -44.05 -17.40
N GLY A 19 1.79 -43.26 -17.96
CA GLY A 19 2.56 -42.24 -17.26
C GLY A 19 1.93 -40.87 -17.54
N GLY A 20 0.83 -40.55 -16.84
CA GLY A 20 0.21 -39.23 -16.90
C GLY A 20 1.21 -38.19 -16.47
N CYS A 21 1.43 -37.21 -17.32
CA CYS A 21 2.20 -36.00 -17.06
C CYS A 21 1.58 -35.19 -15.89
N ALA A 22 2.04 -35.47 -14.69
CA ALA A 22 2.01 -34.48 -13.63
C ALA A 22 3.32 -33.69 -13.78
N SER A 23 3.28 -32.63 -14.60
CA SER A 23 4.35 -31.62 -14.62
C SER A 23 4.31 -30.90 -13.29
N LYS A 24 4.95 -31.47 -12.26
CA LYS A 24 5.45 -30.68 -11.15
C LYS A 24 6.56 -29.82 -11.74
N THR A 25 6.25 -28.54 -11.96
CA THR A 25 7.27 -27.53 -12.16
C THR A 25 8.07 -27.46 -10.87
N ALA A 26 9.12 -28.25 -10.77
CA ALA A 26 10.13 -28.08 -9.75
C ALA A 26 10.76 -26.71 -10.03
N ALA A 27 10.57 -25.76 -9.13
CA ALA A 27 11.33 -24.52 -9.14
C ALA A 27 12.82 -24.91 -9.23
N ARG A 28 13.49 -24.39 -10.23
CA ARG A 28 14.95 -24.51 -10.35
C ARG A 28 15.55 -23.76 -9.17
N GLU A 29 16.16 -24.47 -8.25
CA GLU A 29 17.00 -23.88 -7.21
C GLU A 29 18.13 -23.09 -7.91
N GLY A 30 18.11 -21.76 -7.77
CA GLY A 30 19.16 -20.88 -8.27
C GLY A 30 18.72 -19.72 -9.19
N GLU A 31 17.45 -19.66 -9.63
CA GLU A 31 16.97 -18.53 -10.43
C GLU A 31 16.30 -17.52 -9.50
N SER A 32 16.86 -16.30 -9.41
CA SER A 32 16.25 -15.21 -8.63
C SER A 32 14.88 -14.87 -9.25
N LEU A 33 13.87 -14.71 -8.40
CA LEU A 33 12.54 -14.30 -8.86
C LEU A 33 12.61 -12.98 -9.65
N PRO A 34 11.78 -12.81 -10.69
CA PRO A 34 11.65 -11.52 -11.34
C PRO A 34 11.23 -10.45 -10.34
N LYS A 35 11.74 -9.24 -10.50
CA LYS A 35 11.53 -8.14 -9.56
C LYS A 35 10.32 -7.31 -9.96
N ILE A 36 9.62 -6.81 -8.96
CA ILE A 36 8.64 -5.72 -9.07
C ILE A 36 9.21 -4.54 -8.30
N ILE A 37 9.42 -3.42 -8.96
CA ILE A 37 9.93 -2.19 -8.36
C ILE A 37 8.76 -1.40 -7.78
N VAL A 38 8.71 -1.30 -6.47
CA VAL A 38 7.67 -0.60 -5.71
C VAL A 38 8.16 0.79 -5.36
N GLY A 39 7.53 1.82 -5.89
CA GLY A 39 7.83 3.22 -5.54
C GLY A 39 7.04 3.66 -4.31
N SER A 40 7.73 4.19 -3.31
CA SER A 40 7.13 4.77 -2.10
C SER A 40 7.99 5.90 -1.54
N ASP A 41 7.38 6.83 -0.82
CA ASP A 41 8.10 7.75 0.07
C ASP A 41 8.18 7.14 1.49
N SER A 42 8.86 7.83 2.41
CA SER A 42 8.91 7.39 3.81
C SER A 42 7.62 7.75 4.52
N TYR A 43 6.88 6.75 5.01
CA TYR A 43 5.59 6.93 5.66
C TYR A 43 5.32 5.90 6.77
N PRO A 44 5.97 6.01 7.94
CA PRO A 44 5.70 5.12 9.07
C PRO A 44 4.22 5.16 9.50
N PRO A 45 3.60 4.03 9.89
CA PRO A 45 4.17 2.68 9.96
C PRO A 45 4.07 1.86 8.66
N TYR A 46 3.70 2.47 7.53
CA TYR A 46 3.44 1.75 6.27
C TYR A 46 4.73 1.39 5.52
N VAL A 47 5.57 2.37 5.20
CA VAL A 47 6.86 2.18 4.54
C VAL A 47 7.88 3.13 5.16
N TYR A 48 8.99 2.62 5.68
CA TYR A 48 10.11 3.40 6.19
C TYR A 48 11.38 2.54 6.20
N LEU A 49 12.51 3.16 6.48
CA LEU A 49 13.79 2.45 6.53
C LEU A 49 14.18 2.15 7.97
N ASP A 50 14.70 0.96 8.20
CA ASP A 50 15.34 0.62 9.46
C ASP A 50 16.74 1.26 9.59
N ASN A 51 17.44 0.96 10.70
CA ASN A 51 18.77 1.49 10.95
C ASN A 51 19.86 0.98 9.97
N ASN A 52 19.58 -0.07 9.21
CA ASN A 52 20.47 -0.62 8.19
C ASN A 52 20.18 -0.04 6.80
N GLY A 53 19.07 0.70 6.66
CA GLY A 53 18.58 1.23 5.40
C GLY A 53 17.67 0.24 4.65
N ASP A 54 17.22 -0.82 5.31
CA ASP A 54 16.29 -1.79 4.72
C ASP A 54 14.84 -1.30 4.87
N PRO A 55 13.98 -1.46 3.83
CA PRO A 55 12.59 -1.08 3.91
C PRO A 55 11.82 -2.01 4.85
N ILE A 56 11.03 -1.42 5.75
CA ILE A 56 10.16 -2.11 6.70
C ILE A 56 8.80 -1.42 6.80
N GLY A 57 7.81 -2.09 7.36
CA GLY A 57 6.48 -1.54 7.63
C GLY A 57 5.35 -2.41 7.09
N ILE A 58 4.11 -1.98 7.36
CA ILE A 58 2.89 -2.74 7.01
C ILE A 58 2.86 -3.06 5.52
N ASP A 59 3.08 -2.05 4.68
CA ASP A 59 2.98 -2.18 3.22
C ASP A 59 4.15 -3.00 2.66
N VAL A 60 5.32 -2.94 3.31
CA VAL A 60 6.48 -3.76 2.93
C VAL A 60 6.20 -5.23 3.17
N ASP A 61 5.75 -5.59 4.39
CA ASP A 61 5.46 -6.99 4.73
C ASP A 61 4.32 -7.56 3.86
N ILE A 62 3.27 -6.75 3.59
CA ILE A 62 2.19 -7.18 2.69
C ILE A 62 2.70 -7.37 1.26
N ALA A 63 3.52 -6.44 0.75
CA ALA A 63 4.05 -6.50 -0.61
C ALA A 63 4.98 -7.71 -0.81
N GLU A 64 5.88 -7.96 0.14
CA GLU A 64 6.78 -9.11 0.08
C GLU A 64 6.02 -10.43 0.01
N GLU A 65 5.04 -10.63 0.89
CA GLU A 65 4.24 -11.86 0.89
C GLU A 65 3.35 -11.96 -0.35
N ALA A 66 2.70 -10.86 -0.75
CA ALA A 66 1.81 -10.86 -1.91
C ALA A 66 2.57 -11.14 -3.22
N PHE A 67 3.69 -10.45 -3.46
CA PHE A 67 4.48 -10.67 -4.66
C PHE A 67 5.19 -12.04 -4.64
N ARG A 68 5.60 -12.53 -3.49
CA ARG A 68 6.11 -13.90 -3.34
C ARG A 68 5.07 -14.94 -3.79
N ARG A 69 3.79 -14.77 -3.42
CA ARG A 69 2.69 -15.65 -3.88
C ARG A 69 2.48 -15.57 -5.39
N MET A 70 2.73 -14.42 -5.98
CA MET A 70 2.66 -14.22 -7.43
C MET A 70 3.91 -14.71 -8.17
N GLY A 71 4.98 -15.13 -7.47
CA GLY A 71 6.24 -15.57 -8.07
C GLY A 71 7.19 -14.42 -8.41
N TYR A 72 7.08 -13.28 -7.73
CA TYR A 72 7.93 -12.11 -7.86
C TYR A 72 8.66 -11.78 -6.55
N GLN A 73 9.69 -10.96 -6.64
CA GLN A 73 10.36 -10.31 -5.53
C GLN A 73 9.99 -8.83 -5.51
N ALA A 74 9.43 -8.33 -4.40
CA ALA A 74 9.28 -6.90 -4.19
C ALA A 74 10.64 -6.23 -3.98
N VAL A 75 10.85 -5.07 -4.59
CA VAL A 75 12.03 -4.23 -4.39
C VAL A 75 11.56 -2.79 -4.19
N PHE A 76 11.67 -2.29 -2.98
CA PHE A 76 11.27 -0.93 -2.66
C PHE A 76 12.31 0.09 -3.15
N LYS A 77 11.81 1.16 -3.77
CA LYS A 77 12.58 2.32 -4.21
C LYS A 77 11.98 3.56 -3.55
N THR A 78 12.76 4.26 -2.74
CA THR A 78 12.35 5.56 -2.22
C THR A 78 12.25 6.55 -3.37
N ILE A 79 11.10 7.22 -3.50
CA ILE A 79 10.82 8.19 -4.55
C ILE A 79 10.40 9.53 -3.95
N ASP A 80 10.59 10.59 -4.72
CA ASP A 80 9.84 11.82 -4.53
C ASP A 80 8.37 11.57 -4.91
N TRP A 81 7.46 11.80 -3.94
CA TRP A 81 6.05 11.50 -4.11
C TRP A 81 5.39 12.28 -5.25
N GLU A 82 5.86 13.49 -5.54
CA GLU A 82 5.38 14.29 -6.66
C GLU A 82 5.69 13.66 -8.02
N GLN A 83 6.79 12.89 -8.10
CA GLN A 83 7.25 12.24 -9.32
C GLN A 83 6.61 10.87 -9.59
N LYS A 84 5.75 10.36 -8.69
CA LYS A 84 5.17 9.02 -8.80
C LYS A 84 4.57 8.69 -10.17
N ASN A 85 3.86 9.65 -10.78
CA ASN A 85 3.22 9.45 -12.08
C ASN A 85 4.27 9.34 -13.20
N ASN A 86 5.25 10.25 -13.22
CA ASN A 86 6.31 10.23 -14.21
C ASN A 86 7.13 8.93 -14.13
N LEU A 87 7.39 8.45 -12.90
CA LEU A 87 8.13 7.21 -12.68
C LEU A 87 7.36 5.96 -13.09
N LEU A 88 6.02 5.94 -12.91
CA LEU A 88 5.15 4.89 -13.42
C LEU A 88 5.13 4.89 -14.96
N GLU A 89 4.87 6.05 -15.57
CA GLU A 89 4.77 6.21 -17.03
C GLU A 89 6.10 5.88 -17.73
N SER A 90 7.23 6.19 -17.11
CA SER A 90 8.56 5.84 -17.64
C SER A 90 8.95 4.38 -17.44
N GLY A 91 8.24 3.63 -16.56
CA GLY A 91 8.59 2.27 -16.17
C GLY A 91 9.80 2.17 -15.25
N GLU A 92 10.21 3.28 -14.60
CA GLU A 92 11.25 3.26 -13.57
C GLU A 92 10.78 2.57 -12.28
N ILE A 93 9.47 2.57 -12.04
CA ILE A 93 8.78 1.78 -11.01
C ILE A 93 7.64 1.02 -11.66
N ASP A 94 7.32 -0.16 -11.14
CA ASP A 94 6.21 -0.98 -11.63
C ASP A 94 4.88 -0.59 -10.99
N CYS A 95 4.91 -0.13 -9.75
CA CYS A 95 3.74 0.31 -9.01
C CYS A 95 4.10 1.34 -7.92
N VAL A 96 3.09 2.09 -7.48
CA VAL A 96 3.15 2.97 -6.31
C VAL A 96 2.43 2.29 -5.15
N TRP A 97 3.11 2.14 -4.02
CA TRP A 97 2.57 1.52 -2.81
C TRP A 97 3.10 2.24 -1.56
N GLY A 98 2.25 2.94 -0.85
CA GLY A 98 2.58 3.72 0.33
C GLY A 98 1.33 4.38 0.89
N CYS A 99 0.41 3.57 1.45
CA CYS A 99 -0.86 4.05 2.00
C CYS A 99 -1.64 4.94 1.01
N PHE A 100 -1.70 4.53 -0.27
CA PHE A 100 -2.20 5.36 -1.34
C PHE A 100 -3.72 5.31 -1.46
N SER A 101 -4.40 6.43 -1.15
CA SER A 101 -5.86 6.57 -1.20
C SER A 101 -6.40 6.41 -2.63
N MET A 102 -7.37 5.50 -2.81
CA MET A 102 -8.00 5.23 -4.10
C MET A 102 -9.09 6.24 -4.46
N ALA A 103 -9.81 6.77 -3.46
CA ALA A 103 -11.00 7.60 -3.66
C ALA A 103 -10.77 8.79 -4.60
N GLY A 104 -11.61 8.89 -5.64
CA GLY A 104 -11.53 9.93 -6.67
C GLY A 104 -10.40 9.77 -7.68
N ARG A 105 -9.66 8.67 -7.62
CA ARG A 105 -8.53 8.33 -8.52
C ARG A 105 -8.72 7.02 -9.26
N GLU A 106 -9.92 6.44 -9.20
CA GLU A 106 -10.25 5.13 -9.74
C GLU A 106 -9.97 5.03 -11.24
N GLN A 107 -10.10 6.16 -11.95
CA GLN A 107 -9.87 6.24 -13.38
C GLN A 107 -8.43 6.63 -13.79
N GLN A 108 -7.58 6.97 -12.81
CA GLN A 108 -6.22 7.45 -13.10
C GLN A 108 -5.22 6.29 -13.23
N TYR A 109 -5.45 5.18 -12.53
CA TYR A 109 -4.55 4.04 -12.43
C TYR A 109 -5.28 2.73 -12.67
N GLN A 110 -4.54 1.65 -12.90
CA GLN A 110 -5.02 0.31 -12.62
C GLN A 110 -4.74 -0.01 -11.16
N TRP A 111 -5.79 -0.22 -10.39
CA TRP A 111 -5.69 -0.42 -8.95
C TRP A 111 -5.70 -1.90 -8.57
N ALA A 112 -4.80 -2.28 -7.68
CA ALA A 112 -4.94 -3.48 -6.89
C ALA A 112 -5.44 -3.13 -5.49
N GLY A 113 -6.43 -3.86 -5.02
CA GLY A 113 -7.04 -3.61 -3.71
C GLY A 113 -8.52 -3.22 -3.80
N PRO A 114 -9.07 -2.52 -2.77
CA PRO A 114 -8.36 -2.05 -1.59
C PRO A 114 -7.81 -3.19 -0.74
N TYR A 115 -6.61 -2.99 -0.15
CA TYR A 115 -6.03 -3.97 0.77
C TYR A 115 -6.33 -3.66 2.25
N MET A 116 -6.48 -2.37 2.58
CA MET A 116 -6.85 -1.86 3.91
C MET A 116 -7.75 -0.62 3.79
N LEU A 117 -8.45 -0.31 4.89
CA LEU A 117 -9.07 1.00 5.11
C LEU A 117 -8.07 1.96 5.74
N SER A 118 -8.23 3.24 5.47
CA SER A 118 -7.51 4.29 6.17
C SER A 118 -8.37 5.55 6.34
N ARG A 119 -8.14 6.25 7.44
CA ARG A 119 -8.78 7.52 7.76
C ARG A 119 -7.78 8.64 7.54
N GLN A 120 -8.14 9.61 6.72
CA GLN A 120 -7.47 10.91 6.66
C GLN A 120 -8.08 11.78 7.76
N VAL A 121 -7.25 12.34 8.61
CA VAL A 121 -7.69 13.14 9.77
C VAL A 121 -6.91 14.45 9.86
N ILE A 122 -7.40 15.37 10.69
CA ILE A 122 -6.70 16.61 11.03
C ILE A 122 -6.09 16.44 12.41
N ALA A 123 -4.84 16.82 12.57
CA ALA A 123 -4.19 16.97 13.85
C ALA A 123 -3.80 18.44 14.10
N VAL A 124 -3.86 18.82 15.36
CA VAL A 124 -3.54 20.15 15.87
C VAL A 124 -2.69 20.04 17.11
N ASN A 125 -1.98 21.11 17.50
CA ASN A 125 -1.35 21.13 18.80
C ASN A 125 -2.43 21.01 19.91
N ALA A 126 -2.24 20.13 20.90
CA ALA A 126 -3.23 19.86 21.93
C ALA A 126 -3.58 21.10 22.77
N ASN A 127 -2.69 22.09 22.83
CA ASN A 127 -2.87 23.36 23.55
C ASN A 127 -3.43 24.49 22.67
N SER A 128 -3.73 24.23 21.39
CA SER A 128 -4.17 25.26 20.43
C SER A 128 -5.56 25.85 20.70
N GLY A 129 -6.39 25.16 21.51
CA GLY A 129 -7.80 25.52 21.66
C GLY A 129 -8.69 25.08 20.50
N ILE A 130 -8.16 24.35 19.52
CA ILE A 130 -8.91 23.79 18.37
C ILE A 130 -9.39 22.39 18.76
N TYR A 131 -10.70 22.16 18.76
CA TYR A 131 -11.33 20.90 19.15
C TYR A 131 -12.20 20.30 18.04
N THR A 132 -12.73 21.15 17.16
CA THR A 132 -13.67 20.78 16.12
C THR A 132 -13.26 21.38 14.78
N TRP A 133 -13.92 20.96 13.71
CA TRP A 133 -13.72 21.54 12.39
C TRP A 133 -14.10 23.02 12.30
N ASP A 134 -15.08 23.46 13.07
CA ASP A 134 -15.51 24.87 13.06
C ASP A 134 -14.39 25.80 13.59
N ASP A 135 -13.56 25.30 14.50
CA ASP A 135 -12.41 26.03 15.04
C ASP A 135 -11.27 26.21 14.03
N LEU A 136 -11.33 25.51 12.88
CA LEU A 136 -10.32 25.57 11.83
C LEU A 136 -10.55 26.72 10.85
N ALA A 137 -11.69 27.42 10.91
CA ALA A 137 -11.94 28.59 10.08
C ALA A 137 -10.88 29.67 10.32
N GLY A 138 -10.27 30.17 9.25
CA GLY A 138 -9.21 31.17 9.32
C GLY A 138 -7.86 30.64 9.85
N LYS A 139 -7.67 29.32 9.93
CA LYS A 139 -6.43 28.66 10.36
C LYS A 139 -5.58 28.23 9.16
N THR A 140 -4.29 28.07 9.41
CA THR A 140 -3.34 27.54 8.41
C THR A 140 -3.19 26.05 8.58
N VAL A 141 -3.36 25.30 7.48
CA VAL A 141 -3.21 23.83 7.47
C VAL A 141 -2.10 23.41 6.51
N ALA A 142 -1.21 22.52 6.96
CA ALA A 142 -0.22 21.90 6.08
C ALA A 142 -0.67 20.51 5.64
N VAL A 143 -0.41 20.20 4.37
CA VAL A 143 -0.72 18.94 3.70
C VAL A 143 0.46 18.49 2.86
N GLN A 144 0.56 17.18 2.60
CA GLN A 144 1.54 16.72 1.62
C GLN A 144 1.09 17.09 0.21
N SER A 145 2.03 17.61 -0.58
CA SER A 145 1.83 17.88 -2.01
C SER A 145 1.41 16.63 -2.77
N THR A 146 0.49 16.78 -3.70
CA THR A 146 -0.16 15.70 -4.46
C THR A 146 -0.81 14.58 -3.60
N GLY A 147 -0.95 14.85 -2.30
CA GLY A 147 -1.68 14.02 -1.34
C GLY A 147 -3.20 14.17 -1.47
N LYS A 148 -3.97 13.28 -0.82
CA LYS A 148 -5.44 13.35 -0.88
C LYS A 148 -6.01 14.55 -0.12
N PRO A 149 -5.50 14.94 1.07
CA PRO A 149 -5.96 16.14 1.75
C PRO A 149 -5.74 17.41 0.93
N GLU A 150 -4.60 17.56 0.23
CA GLU A 150 -4.36 18.71 -0.64
C GLU A 150 -5.43 18.83 -1.73
N GLU A 151 -5.67 17.73 -2.45
CA GLU A 151 -6.70 17.67 -3.50
C GLU A 151 -8.07 18.11 -2.98
N LEU A 152 -8.46 17.60 -1.79
CA LEU A 152 -9.75 17.91 -1.19
C LEU A 152 -9.85 19.36 -0.73
N PHE A 153 -8.83 19.90 -0.07
CA PHE A 153 -8.86 21.25 0.49
C PHE A 153 -8.75 22.32 -0.59
N LEU A 154 -8.07 22.04 -1.70
CA LEU A 154 -7.96 22.95 -2.84
C LEU A 154 -9.10 22.82 -3.85
N SER A 155 -10.02 21.85 -3.70
CA SER A 155 -11.13 21.62 -4.65
C SER A 155 -12.21 22.70 -4.67
N GLY A 156 -12.17 23.67 -3.74
CA GLY A 156 -13.02 24.86 -3.75
C GLY A 156 -13.99 24.97 -2.58
N LYS A 157 -14.68 26.13 -2.51
CA LYS A 157 -15.49 26.56 -1.34
C LYS A 157 -16.71 25.67 -1.03
N ASP A 158 -17.19 24.88 -1.98
CA ASP A 158 -18.38 24.03 -1.79
C ASP A 158 -18.01 22.61 -1.29
N SER A 159 -16.74 22.39 -0.88
CA SER A 159 -16.23 21.08 -0.49
C SER A 159 -16.72 20.58 0.88
N GLY A 160 -17.38 21.43 1.68
CA GLY A 160 -17.80 21.12 3.05
C GLY A 160 -16.66 21.16 4.09
N PHE A 161 -15.47 21.61 3.68
CA PHE A 161 -14.34 21.88 4.56
C PHE A 161 -14.37 23.31 5.12
N PRO A 162 -13.68 23.57 6.25
CA PRO A 162 -13.55 24.93 6.78
C PRO A 162 -12.89 25.88 5.79
N ASP A 163 -13.23 27.16 5.85
CA ASP A 163 -12.52 28.22 5.13
C ASP A 163 -11.15 28.44 5.79
N PHE A 164 -10.14 27.66 5.39
CA PHE A 164 -8.78 27.85 5.87
C PHE A 164 -8.23 29.21 5.42
N ALA A 165 -7.41 29.87 6.27
CA ALA A 165 -6.67 31.06 5.86
C ALA A 165 -5.66 30.70 4.77
N GLU A 166 -5.02 29.54 4.91
CA GLU A 166 -4.02 29.05 3.97
C GLU A 166 -3.93 27.54 4.02
N VAL A 167 -3.72 26.89 2.86
CA VAL A 167 -3.34 25.49 2.71
C VAL A 167 -1.91 25.46 2.20
N ILE A 168 -0.98 24.99 3.03
CA ILE A 168 0.44 24.91 2.69
C ILE A 168 0.77 23.48 2.24
N SER A 169 1.17 23.35 0.98
CA SER A 169 1.64 22.09 0.43
C SER A 169 3.12 21.93 0.70
N VAL A 170 3.50 20.77 1.25
CA VAL A 170 4.89 20.39 1.52
C VAL A 170 5.24 19.10 0.78
N GLU A 171 6.46 19.02 0.24
CA GLU A 171 6.92 17.85 -0.48
C GLU A 171 7.19 16.69 0.48
N GLU A 172 7.92 16.96 1.56
CA GLU A 172 8.32 15.97 2.56
C GLU A 172 7.36 15.93 3.76
N ARG A 173 6.85 14.75 4.11
CA ARG A 173 5.91 14.56 5.23
C ARG A 173 6.50 14.99 6.57
N GLY A 174 7.80 14.78 6.80
CA GLY A 174 8.47 15.22 8.02
C GLY A 174 8.38 16.72 8.25
N VAL A 175 8.41 17.52 7.19
CA VAL A 175 8.24 18.99 7.26
C VAL A 175 6.85 19.37 7.75
N GLN A 176 5.81 18.63 7.34
CA GLN A 176 4.43 18.83 7.79
C GLN A 176 4.29 18.73 9.31
N TYR A 177 4.84 17.65 9.88
CA TYR A 177 4.79 17.42 11.33
C TYR A 177 5.62 18.44 12.12
N ALA A 178 6.84 18.71 11.65
CA ALA A 178 7.69 19.73 12.26
C ALA A 178 7.07 21.14 12.24
N ALA A 179 6.34 21.48 11.17
CA ALA A 179 5.64 22.74 11.06
C ALA A 179 4.55 22.88 12.12
N LEU A 180 3.81 21.81 12.44
CA LEU A 180 2.83 21.81 13.52
C LEU A 180 3.50 21.85 14.90
N ASP A 181 4.56 21.11 15.11
CA ASP A 181 5.30 21.08 16.39
C ASP A 181 5.85 22.46 16.77
N CYS A 182 6.44 23.18 15.80
CA CYS A 182 6.98 24.51 16.05
C CYS A 182 5.95 25.64 15.96
N GLY A 183 4.66 25.32 15.67
CA GLY A 183 3.58 26.30 15.59
C GLY A 183 3.63 27.18 14.33
N TYR A 184 4.31 26.73 13.27
CA TYR A 184 4.31 27.41 11.97
C TYR A 184 2.96 27.28 11.26
N VAL A 185 2.25 26.16 11.49
CA VAL A 185 0.88 25.93 11.06
C VAL A 185 -0.01 25.60 12.26
N ASP A 186 -1.31 25.85 12.13
CA ASP A 186 -2.30 25.53 13.18
C ASP A 186 -2.74 24.06 13.14
N ALA A 187 -2.68 23.45 11.96
CA ALA A 187 -3.15 22.09 11.72
C ALA A 187 -2.35 21.38 10.63
N ILE A 188 -2.42 20.05 10.64
CA ILE A 188 -1.95 19.18 9.55
C ILE A 188 -3.06 18.20 9.18
N ALA A 189 -3.06 17.72 7.93
CA ALA A 189 -3.95 16.62 7.53
C ALA A 189 -3.15 15.48 6.89
N ALA A 190 -3.33 14.27 7.43
CA ALA A 190 -2.64 13.06 6.98
C ALA A 190 -3.43 11.80 7.39
N HIS A 191 -2.91 10.63 7.03
CA HIS A 191 -3.45 9.36 7.52
C HIS A 191 -3.30 9.24 9.03
N GLU A 192 -4.36 8.80 9.72
CA GLU A 192 -4.43 8.78 11.18
C GLU A 192 -3.29 7.98 11.82
N MET A 193 -3.00 6.80 11.28
CA MET A 193 -1.97 5.94 11.86
C MET A 193 -0.57 6.55 11.80
N THR A 194 -0.26 7.31 10.74
CA THR A 194 1.03 7.99 10.64
C THR A 194 1.15 9.16 11.62
N ILE A 195 0.07 9.89 11.87
CA ILE A 195 0.03 10.92 12.90
C ILE A 195 0.22 10.29 14.29
N ARG A 196 -0.48 9.18 14.58
CA ARG A 196 -0.36 8.48 15.85
C ARG A 196 1.05 7.91 16.06
N GLN A 197 1.65 7.34 15.01
CA GLN A 197 3.04 6.87 15.06
C GLN A 197 4.00 8.04 15.35
N TYR A 198 3.82 9.18 14.69
CA TYR A 198 4.64 10.35 14.96
C TYR A 198 4.50 10.85 16.40
N ILE A 199 3.28 10.88 16.94
CA ILE A 199 3.03 11.25 18.35
C ILE A 199 3.80 10.32 19.30
N GLU A 200 3.79 9.02 19.01
CA GLU A 200 4.48 8.00 19.84
C GLU A 200 6.00 8.11 19.73
N ASP A 201 6.52 8.21 18.50
CA ASP A 201 7.98 8.23 18.25
C ASP A 201 8.67 9.48 18.79
N TYR A 202 7.97 10.63 18.76
CA TYR A 202 8.54 11.94 19.12
C TYR A 202 7.93 12.57 20.38
N GLU A 203 7.03 11.86 21.08
CA GLU A 203 6.29 12.37 22.24
C GLU A 203 5.60 13.72 21.95
N SER A 204 5.14 13.91 20.70
CA SER A 204 4.57 15.16 20.21
C SER A 204 3.21 15.45 20.86
N ASN A 205 2.98 16.72 21.23
CA ASN A 205 1.75 17.15 21.89
C ASN A 205 0.64 17.47 20.90
N PHE A 206 0.24 16.49 20.08
CA PHE A 206 -0.82 16.64 19.08
C PHE A 206 -2.14 16.05 19.61
N ARG A 207 -3.23 16.63 19.10
CA ARG A 207 -4.60 16.12 19.21
C ARG A 207 -5.11 15.82 17.81
N VAL A 208 -5.58 14.60 17.59
CA VAL A 208 -6.33 14.22 16.40
C VAL A 208 -7.78 14.63 16.59
N LEU A 209 -8.35 15.34 15.63
CA LEU A 209 -9.77 15.72 15.64
C LEU A 209 -10.63 14.48 15.31
N GLU A 210 -11.78 14.38 15.96
CA GLU A 210 -12.65 13.20 15.87
C GLU A 210 -13.24 12.99 14.46
N LYS A 211 -13.70 14.09 13.82
CA LYS A 211 -14.29 14.04 12.49
C LYS A 211 -13.21 13.83 11.44
N PRO A 212 -13.24 12.72 10.68
CA PRO A 212 -12.25 12.48 9.62
C PRO A 212 -12.47 13.40 8.42
N VAL A 213 -11.39 13.70 7.71
CA VAL A 213 -11.43 14.34 6.38
C VAL A 213 -12.03 13.38 5.36
N LEU A 214 -11.62 12.12 5.42
CA LEU A 214 -12.04 11.06 4.51
C LEU A 214 -11.77 9.70 5.14
N VAL A 215 -12.68 8.75 4.94
CA VAL A 215 -12.42 7.32 5.11
C VAL A 215 -12.35 6.70 3.72
N THR A 216 -11.28 5.98 3.42
CA THR A 216 -11.03 5.46 2.07
C THR A 216 -10.33 4.12 2.10
N GLY A 217 -10.54 3.34 1.05
CA GLY A 217 -9.67 2.22 0.72
C GLY A 217 -8.31 2.72 0.26
N ILE A 218 -7.27 2.04 0.70
CA ILE A 218 -5.92 2.23 0.18
C ILE A 218 -5.56 1.05 -0.71
N GLY A 219 -4.87 1.34 -1.80
CA GLY A 219 -4.55 0.38 -2.84
C GLY A 219 -3.15 0.56 -3.40
N VAL A 220 -2.81 -0.33 -4.32
CA VAL A 220 -1.57 -0.27 -5.09
C VAL A 220 -1.88 0.20 -6.49
N ALA A 221 -1.23 1.27 -6.93
CA ALA A 221 -1.46 1.87 -8.23
C ALA A 221 -0.42 1.40 -9.24
N PHE A 222 -0.90 0.85 -10.36
CA PHE A 222 -0.11 0.53 -11.54
C PHE A 222 -0.42 1.55 -12.65
N ASP A 223 0.48 1.68 -13.61
CA ASP A 223 0.22 2.52 -14.78
C ASP A 223 -1.10 2.10 -15.45
N LYS A 224 -1.87 3.10 -15.92
CA LYS A 224 -3.16 2.84 -16.55
C LYS A 224 -3.05 1.97 -17.80
N GLN A 225 -1.90 1.99 -18.46
CA GLN A 225 -1.60 1.24 -19.67
C GLN A 225 -0.86 -0.08 -19.40
N ASP A 226 -0.73 -0.50 -18.14
CA ASP A 226 -0.09 -1.77 -17.79
C ASP A 226 -0.94 -2.96 -18.28
N GLU A 227 -0.44 -3.66 -19.32
CA GLU A 227 -1.11 -4.83 -19.91
C GLU A 227 -0.74 -6.16 -19.24
N ARG A 228 0.13 -6.17 -18.23
CA ARG A 228 0.60 -7.38 -17.55
C ARG A 228 -0.46 -8.05 -16.67
N GLY A 229 -1.54 -7.33 -16.35
CA GLY A 229 -2.62 -7.80 -15.49
C GLY A 229 -2.23 -7.96 -14.01
N LEU A 230 -1.14 -7.30 -13.59
CA LEU A 230 -0.61 -7.41 -12.22
C LEU A 230 -1.58 -6.86 -11.18
N ALA A 231 -2.29 -5.78 -11.49
CA ALA A 231 -3.26 -5.18 -10.57
C ALA A 231 -4.37 -6.16 -10.19
N GLN A 232 -4.92 -6.89 -11.15
CA GLN A 232 -5.96 -7.89 -10.88
C GLN A 232 -5.40 -9.10 -10.13
N GLN A 233 -4.23 -9.60 -10.53
CA GLN A 233 -3.58 -10.72 -9.84
C GLN A 233 -3.29 -10.38 -8.37
N LEU A 234 -2.77 -9.17 -8.11
CA LEU A 234 -2.47 -8.71 -6.76
C LEU A 234 -3.76 -8.54 -5.92
N THR A 235 -4.85 -8.03 -6.53
CA THR A 235 -6.16 -7.96 -5.88
C THR A 235 -6.66 -9.34 -5.44
N ASP A 236 -6.49 -10.35 -6.30
CA ASP A 236 -6.90 -11.72 -5.98
C ASP A 236 -6.02 -12.34 -4.88
N VAL A 237 -4.73 -12.01 -4.86
CA VAL A 237 -3.82 -12.40 -3.77
C VAL A 237 -4.22 -11.73 -2.45
N PHE A 238 -4.58 -10.45 -2.44
CA PHE A 238 -5.10 -9.80 -1.23
C PHE A 238 -6.34 -10.48 -0.67
N LYS A 239 -7.27 -10.92 -1.54
CA LYS A 239 -8.45 -11.71 -1.11
C LYS A 239 -8.02 -13.04 -0.47
N GLN A 240 -7.05 -13.74 -1.06
CA GLN A 240 -6.51 -14.98 -0.49
C GLN A 240 -5.86 -14.74 0.87
N MET A 241 -5.02 -13.68 1.00
CA MET A 241 -4.36 -13.33 2.25
C MET A 241 -5.33 -12.93 3.36
N ARG A 242 -6.48 -12.33 3.01
CA ARG A 242 -7.57 -12.10 3.98
C ARG A 242 -8.25 -13.40 4.39
N GLN A 243 -8.53 -14.30 3.43
CA GLN A 243 -9.21 -15.57 3.69
C GLN A 243 -8.39 -16.54 4.55
N ASP A 244 -7.09 -16.58 4.35
CA ASP A 244 -6.19 -17.48 5.09
C ASP A 244 -5.64 -16.86 6.38
N GLY A 245 -5.98 -15.60 6.68
CA GLY A 245 -5.58 -14.89 7.89
C GLY A 245 -4.22 -14.21 7.84
N THR A 246 -3.45 -14.39 6.76
CA THR A 246 -2.10 -13.80 6.64
C THR A 246 -2.14 -12.27 6.70
N MET A 247 -3.15 -11.64 6.06
CA MET A 247 -3.30 -10.19 6.11
C MET A 247 -3.48 -9.70 7.55
N LYS A 248 -4.33 -10.36 8.33
CA LYS A 248 -4.56 -10.04 9.75
C LYS A 248 -3.30 -10.24 10.59
N GLU A 249 -2.54 -11.30 10.34
CA GLU A 249 -1.28 -11.57 11.04
C GLU A 249 -0.26 -10.46 10.78
N ILE A 250 -0.09 -10.05 9.51
CA ILE A 250 0.86 -9.01 9.13
C ILE A 250 0.45 -7.67 9.77
N VAL A 251 -0.78 -7.23 9.56
CA VAL A 251 -1.27 -5.93 10.09
C VAL A 251 -1.25 -5.90 11.62
N GLY A 252 -1.54 -7.02 12.27
CA GLY A 252 -1.53 -7.16 13.73
C GLY A 252 -0.14 -7.09 14.37
N ARG A 253 0.95 -7.10 13.61
CA ARG A 253 2.30 -6.81 14.12
C ARG A 253 2.50 -5.32 14.41
N TYR A 254 1.71 -4.48 13.79
CA TYR A 254 1.83 -3.02 13.79
C TYR A 254 0.65 -2.32 14.46
N LEU A 255 -0.54 -2.92 14.42
CA LEU A 255 -1.79 -2.33 14.88
C LEU A 255 -2.51 -3.24 15.87
N ASP A 256 -2.97 -2.68 16.99
CA ASP A 256 -3.66 -3.43 18.06
C ASP A 256 -5.01 -4.04 17.61
N ASP A 257 -5.73 -3.36 16.70
CA ASP A 257 -7.02 -3.81 16.15
C ASP A 257 -6.97 -3.88 14.62
N PRO A 258 -6.33 -4.93 14.06
CA PRO A 258 -6.17 -5.05 12.62
C PRO A 258 -7.48 -5.25 11.87
N GLU A 259 -8.52 -5.82 12.51
CA GLU A 259 -9.80 -6.12 11.84
C GLU A 259 -10.50 -4.86 11.38
N THR A 260 -10.52 -3.81 12.17
CA THR A 260 -11.11 -2.50 11.81
C THR A 260 -10.53 -1.93 10.50
N PHE A 261 -9.26 -2.22 10.21
CA PHE A 261 -8.60 -1.75 8.98
C PHE A 261 -8.78 -2.70 7.79
N LEU A 262 -9.24 -3.92 8.03
CA LEU A 262 -9.38 -4.96 7.01
C LEU A 262 -10.82 -5.14 6.50
N GLU A 263 -11.80 -4.41 7.07
CA GLU A 263 -13.21 -4.44 6.66
C GLU A 263 -13.47 -3.65 5.36
N VAL A 264 -12.67 -3.93 4.33
CA VAL A 264 -12.70 -3.19 3.05
C VAL A 264 -14.00 -3.36 2.25
N ASN A 265 -14.79 -4.37 2.53
CA ASN A 265 -16.05 -4.65 1.82
C ASN A 265 -17.15 -3.62 2.09
N GLU A 266 -17.04 -2.82 3.15
CA GLU A 266 -18.00 -1.76 3.47
C GLU A 266 -17.93 -0.56 2.51
N LEU A 267 -16.83 -0.44 1.74
CA LEU A 267 -16.68 0.63 0.75
C LEU A 267 -17.35 0.31 -0.60
N GLU A 268 -17.76 -0.94 -0.82
CA GLU A 268 -18.39 -1.37 -2.08
C GLU A 268 -19.92 -1.16 -2.06
N GLN A 269 -20.49 -0.56 -1.02
CA GLN A 269 -21.92 -0.21 -0.87
C GLN A 269 -22.11 1.30 -1.03
#